data_e6adb482f0b2d731a6d9b7707c0be75f
#
_entry.id   e6adb482f0b2d731a6d9b7707c0be75f
#
_cell.length_a   1.000
_cell.length_b   1.000
_cell.length_c   1.000
_cell.angle_alpha   90.00
_cell.angle_beta   90.00
_cell.angle_gamma   90.00
#
_symmetry.space_group_name_H-M   'P 1'
#
loop_
_entity.id
_entity.type
_entity.pdbx_description
1 polymer ?
#
loop_
_entity_poly.entity_id
_entity_poly.type
_entity_poly.pdbx_seq_one_letter_code
_entity_poly.pdbx_strand_id
1 'polypeptide(L)'
;NELILMTNKECKFSYRESIFKKKDDLMITSIKLKLSKEPKVNTSYKSLKNFLIKDDINPNRATPYQVCRAVTSIRNQILPDFKVEPNVGSFFKNLILDEMTFNKLKKKNVDLPHFKNPKDLTYKVPVSFLIENAGWKGKKQGNVRVSEKHALVLIADKGSNSEQLIKLSSVIAKDIYEKTQV
;
A
#
# COMPACT_ATOMS: atom_id res chain seq x y z
N ASN A 1 -28.78 -2.83 17.71
CA ASN A 1 -27.39 -3.28 17.32
C ASN A 1 -27.35 -4.79 17.46
N GLU A 2 -27.05 -5.49 16.37
CA GLU A 2 -26.96 -6.95 16.32
C GLU A 2 -25.50 -7.36 16.02
N LEU A 3 -25.01 -8.41 16.66
CA LEU A 3 -23.71 -8.99 16.37
C LEU A 3 -23.91 -10.10 15.33
N ILE A 4 -23.30 -9.93 14.16
CA ILE A 4 -23.37 -10.91 13.07
C ILE A 4 -21.99 -11.53 12.81
N LEU A 5 -21.93 -12.81 12.53
CA LEU A 5 -20.73 -13.50 12.11
C LEU A 5 -20.74 -13.65 10.59
N MET A 6 -19.73 -13.09 9.93
CA MET A 6 -19.58 -13.16 8.48
C MET A 6 -18.43 -14.11 8.09
N THR A 7 -18.69 -14.95 7.13
CA THR A 7 -17.67 -15.82 6.53
C THR A 7 -16.77 -15.03 5.56
N ASN A 8 -15.61 -15.60 5.22
CA ASN A 8 -14.71 -15.01 4.21
C ASN A 8 -15.44 -14.71 2.88
N LYS A 9 -16.33 -15.61 2.43
CA LYS A 9 -17.11 -15.44 1.19
C LYS A 9 -18.08 -14.25 1.27
N GLU A 10 -18.75 -14.07 2.39
CA GLU A 10 -19.70 -12.95 2.62
C GLU A 10 -18.97 -11.61 2.74
N CYS A 11 -17.73 -11.62 3.25
CA CYS A 11 -16.90 -10.41 3.31
C CYS A 11 -16.49 -9.87 1.92
N LYS A 12 -16.60 -10.66 0.86
CA LYS A 12 -16.28 -10.28 -0.54
C LYS A 12 -14.92 -9.61 -0.70
N PHE A 13 -13.89 -10.20 -0.06
CA PHE A 13 -12.53 -9.66 -0.15
C PHE A 13 -11.98 -9.71 -1.56
N SER A 14 -11.43 -8.59 -2.02
CA SER A 14 -10.64 -8.48 -3.25
C SER A 14 -9.50 -7.46 -3.06
N TYR A 15 -8.81 -7.06 -4.13
CA TYR A 15 -7.69 -6.12 -4.01
C TYR A 15 -8.14 -4.78 -3.40
N ARG A 16 -7.77 -4.56 -2.14
CA ARG A 16 -8.14 -3.35 -1.37
C ARG A 16 -9.66 -3.08 -1.31
N GLU A 17 -10.49 -4.11 -1.47
CA GLU A 17 -11.95 -4.03 -1.43
C GLU A 17 -12.56 -5.10 -0.52
N SER A 18 -13.72 -4.76 0.04
CA SER A 18 -14.56 -5.66 0.82
C SER A 18 -15.99 -5.11 0.90
N ILE A 19 -16.92 -5.92 1.44
CA ILE A 19 -18.29 -5.49 1.70
C ILE A 19 -18.34 -4.28 2.67
N PHE A 20 -17.40 -4.22 3.63
CA PHE A 20 -17.31 -3.17 4.66
C PHE A 20 -16.99 -1.78 4.10
N LYS A 21 -16.53 -1.67 2.87
CA LYS A 21 -16.32 -0.39 2.18
C LYS A 21 -17.55 0.11 1.43
N LYS A 22 -18.58 -0.73 1.34
CA LYS A 22 -19.80 -0.46 0.59
C LYS A 22 -21.03 -0.35 1.49
N LYS A 23 -20.89 -0.72 2.76
CA LYS A 23 -21.96 -0.71 3.75
C LYS A 23 -21.51 0.09 4.96
N ASP A 24 -22.15 1.24 5.16
CA ASP A 24 -21.82 2.17 6.25
C ASP A 24 -22.47 1.76 7.58
N ASP A 25 -23.38 0.77 7.53
CA ASP A 25 -24.08 0.21 8.68
C ASP A 25 -23.33 -0.94 9.38
N LEU A 26 -22.15 -1.32 8.87
CA LEU A 26 -21.32 -2.39 9.42
C LEU A 26 -20.05 -1.87 10.12
N MET A 27 -19.86 -2.31 11.36
CA MET A 27 -18.65 -2.08 12.12
C MET A 27 -17.96 -3.41 12.46
N ILE A 28 -16.67 -3.55 12.13
CA ILE A 28 -15.88 -4.74 12.47
C ILE A 28 -15.47 -4.65 13.94
N THR A 29 -15.97 -5.55 14.78
CA THR A 29 -15.62 -5.62 16.21
C THR A 29 -14.53 -6.65 16.51
N SER A 30 -14.46 -7.72 15.72
CA SER A 30 -13.46 -8.77 15.91
C SER A 30 -13.15 -9.52 14.61
N ILE A 31 -12.01 -10.19 14.57
CA ILE A 31 -11.57 -11.02 13.46
C ILE A 31 -11.13 -12.38 14.00
N LYS A 32 -11.65 -13.48 13.44
CA LYS A 32 -11.21 -14.83 13.73
C LYS A 32 -10.29 -15.34 12.61
N LEU A 33 -9.05 -15.69 12.96
CA LEU A 33 -8.07 -16.23 12.01
C LEU A 33 -7.84 -17.71 12.29
N LYS A 34 -7.83 -18.53 11.24
CA LYS A 34 -7.36 -19.93 11.31
C LYS A 34 -5.88 -19.95 10.95
N LEU A 35 -5.03 -20.30 11.90
CA LEU A 35 -3.58 -20.38 11.73
C LEU A 35 -3.13 -21.85 11.69
N SER A 36 -2.05 -22.13 10.93
CA SER A 36 -1.39 -23.43 10.94
C SER A 36 -0.42 -23.53 12.12
N LYS A 37 -0.37 -24.71 12.75
CA LYS A 37 0.68 -25.04 13.75
C LYS A 37 2.01 -25.38 13.07
N GLU A 38 1.97 -25.79 11.81
CA GLU A 38 3.17 -26.03 11.00
C GLU A 38 3.55 -24.75 10.27
N PRO A 39 4.73 -24.18 10.54
CA PRO A 39 5.12 -22.92 9.94
C PRO A 39 5.44 -23.09 8.45
N LYS A 40 4.78 -22.31 7.60
CA LYS A 40 5.10 -22.18 6.18
C LYS A 40 5.39 -20.71 5.89
N VAL A 41 6.65 -20.33 5.94
CA VAL A 41 7.07 -18.95 5.63
C VAL A 41 7.08 -18.72 4.13
N ASN A 42 6.66 -17.52 3.72
CA ASN A 42 6.77 -17.07 2.34
C ASN A 42 7.81 -15.95 2.26
N THR A 43 8.94 -16.25 1.64
CA THR A 43 10.08 -15.34 1.46
C THR A 43 10.25 -14.88 0.01
N SER A 44 9.25 -15.10 -0.85
CA SER A 44 9.30 -14.75 -2.28
C SER A 44 9.34 -13.24 -2.53
N TYR A 45 8.92 -12.42 -1.56
CA TYR A 45 8.92 -10.98 -1.70
C TYR A 45 10.34 -10.43 -1.77
N LYS A 46 10.68 -9.74 -2.85
CA LYS A 46 12.07 -9.36 -3.20
C LYS A 46 12.80 -8.62 -2.07
N SER A 47 12.15 -7.62 -1.43
CA SER A 47 12.80 -6.87 -0.35
C SER A 47 13.05 -7.73 0.89
N LEU A 48 12.13 -8.64 1.23
CA LEU A 48 12.30 -9.59 2.33
C LEU A 48 13.43 -10.58 2.03
N LYS A 49 13.43 -11.16 0.82
CA LYS A 49 14.48 -12.07 0.40
C LYS A 49 15.86 -11.42 0.45
N ASN A 50 15.99 -10.20 -0.08
CA ASN A 50 17.25 -9.46 -0.06
C ASN A 50 17.69 -9.10 1.36
N PHE A 51 16.76 -8.73 2.24
CA PHE A 51 17.06 -8.44 3.63
C PHE A 51 17.58 -9.68 4.37
N LEU A 52 16.92 -10.83 4.21
CA LEU A 52 17.36 -12.10 4.82
C LEU A 52 18.77 -12.49 4.34
N ILE A 53 19.03 -12.40 3.03
CA ILE A 53 20.36 -12.70 2.46
C ILE A 53 21.43 -11.77 3.05
N LYS A 54 21.12 -10.48 3.20
CA LYS A 54 22.05 -9.50 3.80
C LYS A 54 22.39 -9.82 5.26
N ASP A 55 21.45 -10.44 5.98
CA ASP A 55 21.62 -10.89 7.37
C ASP A 55 22.15 -12.35 7.46
N ASP A 56 22.75 -12.89 6.38
CA ASP A 56 23.28 -14.25 6.28
C ASP A 56 22.24 -15.36 6.58
N ILE A 57 20.94 -15.05 6.35
CA ILE A 57 19.85 -16.00 6.54
C ILE A 57 19.43 -16.58 5.18
N ASN A 58 19.48 -17.90 5.04
CA ASN A 58 18.95 -18.55 3.84
C ASN A 58 17.42 -18.42 3.79
N PRO A 59 16.84 -17.73 2.75
CA PRO A 59 15.40 -17.50 2.68
C PRO A 59 14.56 -18.78 2.67
N ASN A 60 15.07 -19.87 2.12
CA ASN A 60 14.36 -21.14 2.04
C ASN A 60 14.33 -21.92 3.37
N ARG A 61 15.14 -21.51 4.34
CA ARG A 61 15.24 -22.11 5.68
C ARG A 61 14.92 -21.13 6.79
N ALA A 62 14.45 -19.94 6.44
CA ALA A 62 14.13 -18.92 7.41
C ALA A 62 12.98 -19.36 8.34
N THR A 63 13.16 -19.14 9.63
CA THR A 63 12.12 -19.39 10.63
C THR A 63 11.07 -18.28 10.63
N PRO A 64 9.85 -18.53 11.13
CA PRO A 64 8.84 -17.48 11.29
C PRO A 64 9.33 -16.27 12.09
N TYR A 65 10.14 -16.51 13.12
CA TYR A 65 10.74 -15.45 13.94
C TYR A 65 11.68 -14.56 13.12
N GLN A 66 12.57 -15.18 12.32
CA GLN A 66 13.50 -14.43 11.45
C GLN A 66 12.74 -13.61 10.40
N VAL A 67 11.68 -14.17 9.81
CA VAL A 67 10.81 -13.46 8.86
C VAL A 67 10.09 -12.31 9.55
N CYS A 68 9.55 -12.51 10.74
CA CYS A 68 8.89 -11.46 11.51
C CYS A 68 9.86 -10.30 11.81
N ARG A 69 11.06 -10.58 12.30
CA ARG A 69 12.12 -9.58 12.54
C ARG A 69 12.47 -8.81 11.27
N ALA A 70 12.71 -9.52 10.17
CA ALA A 70 13.05 -8.92 8.89
C ALA A 70 11.95 -7.97 8.39
N VAL A 71 10.68 -8.43 8.42
CA VAL A 71 9.53 -7.62 8.03
C VAL A 71 9.40 -6.37 8.92
N THR A 72 9.55 -6.52 10.23
CA THR A 72 9.50 -5.40 11.17
C THR A 72 10.60 -4.37 10.87
N SER A 73 11.84 -4.83 10.67
CA SER A 73 12.97 -3.96 10.34
C SER A 73 12.75 -3.21 9.02
N ILE A 74 12.32 -3.92 7.97
CA ILE A 74 12.01 -3.30 6.67
C ILE A 74 10.92 -2.24 6.82
N ARG A 75 9.83 -2.57 7.53
CA ARG A 75 8.71 -1.63 7.72
C ARG A 75 9.12 -0.38 8.49
N ASN A 76 9.92 -0.52 9.55
CA ASN A 76 10.41 0.61 10.34
C ASN A 76 11.33 1.54 9.52
N GLN A 77 12.04 1.01 8.53
CA GLN A 77 12.88 1.82 7.64
C GLN A 77 12.05 2.64 6.62
N ILE A 78 10.98 2.05 6.08
CA ILE A 78 10.23 2.63 4.97
C ILE A 78 8.93 3.33 5.36
N LEU A 79 8.39 3.08 6.55
CA LEU A 79 7.15 3.70 7.01
C LEU A 79 7.45 4.69 8.15
N PRO A 80 6.72 5.81 8.21
CA PRO A 80 6.77 6.69 9.37
C PRO A 80 6.21 5.99 10.60
N ASP A 81 6.80 6.26 11.76
CA ASP A 81 6.25 5.81 13.04
C ASP A 81 4.99 6.65 13.37
N PHE A 82 3.84 6.02 13.40
CA PHE A 82 2.56 6.69 13.64
C PHE A 82 2.46 7.36 15.02
N LYS A 83 3.30 6.97 15.98
CA LYS A 83 3.37 7.60 17.30
C LYS A 83 4.08 8.96 17.26
N VAL A 84 5.02 9.12 16.33
CA VAL A 84 5.81 10.33 16.14
C VAL A 84 5.24 11.18 15.00
N GLU A 85 4.85 10.52 13.94
CA GLU A 85 4.28 11.11 12.73
C GLU A 85 2.89 10.53 12.47
N PRO A 86 1.82 11.08 13.07
CA PRO A 86 0.45 10.62 12.85
C PRO A 86 0.14 10.59 11.36
N ASN A 87 -0.38 9.47 10.88
CA ASN A 87 -0.59 9.28 9.43
C ASN A 87 -1.77 8.36 9.15
N VAL A 88 -2.24 8.39 7.90
CA VAL A 88 -3.37 7.57 7.44
C VAL A 88 -2.92 6.32 6.67
N GLY A 89 -1.64 5.94 6.80
CA GLY A 89 -1.05 4.82 6.08
C GLY A 89 -0.98 5.05 4.57
N SER A 90 -0.89 3.97 3.80
CA SER A 90 -0.89 4.05 2.33
C SER A 90 -2.26 4.48 1.82
N PHE A 91 -2.42 5.75 1.53
CA PHE A 91 -3.69 6.36 1.15
C PHE A 91 -4.11 5.98 -0.28
N PHE A 92 -3.18 6.04 -1.24
CA PHE A 92 -3.48 5.78 -2.64
C PHE A 92 -3.44 4.28 -2.97
N LYS A 93 -4.32 3.85 -3.89
CA LYS A 93 -4.30 2.50 -4.48
C LYS A 93 -3.36 2.47 -5.68
N ASN A 94 -2.68 1.33 -5.90
CA ASN A 94 -1.98 1.13 -7.16
C ASN A 94 -2.97 1.02 -8.32
N LEU A 95 -2.56 1.50 -9.49
CA LEU A 95 -3.37 1.40 -10.69
C LEU A 95 -3.41 -0.05 -11.20
N ILE A 96 -4.56 -0.43 -11.72
CA ILE A 96 -4.74 -1.66 -12.51
C ILE A 96 -5.17 -1.20 -13.90
N LEU A 97 -4.28 -1.35 -14.87
CA LEU A 97 -4.43 -0.82 -16.23
C LEU A 97 -4.57 -1.96 -17.23
N ASP A 98 -5.39 -1.74 -18.26
CA ASP A 98 -5.35 -2.56 -19.46
C ASP A 98 -4.03 -2.34 -20.25
N GLU A 99 -3.76 -3.20 -21.22
CA GLU A 99 -2.51 -3.17 -21.98
C GLU A 99 -2.34 -1.87 -22.79
N MET A 100 -3.40 -1.34 -23.34
CA MET A 100 -3.35 -0.11 -24.16
C MET A 100 -2.99 1.11 -23.30
N THR A 101 -3.67 1.27 -22.18
CA THR A 101 -3.42 2.37 -21.23
C THR A 101 -2.04 2.25 -20.59
N PHE A 102 -1.64 1.02 -20.22
CA PHE A 102 -0.30 0.75 -19.71
C PHE A 102 0.79 1.14 -20.71
N ASN A 103 0.66 0.74 -21.98
CA ASN A 103 1.64 1.04 -23.01
C ASN A 103 1.76 2.55 -23.28
N LYS A 104 0.67 3.31 -23.24
CA LYS A 104 0.69 4.78 -23.33
C LYS A 104 1.46 5.40 -22.15
N LEU A 105 1.20 4.93 -20.93
CA LEU A 105 1.88 5.41 -19.73
C LEU A 105 3.37 5.06 -19.75
N LYS A 106 3.73 3.84 -20.17
CA LYS A 106 5.11 3.36 -20.23
C LYS A 106 5.96 4.11 -21.25
N LYS A 107 5.40 4.54 -22.38
CA LYS A 107 6.10 5.39 -23.36
C LYS A 107 6.58 6.71 -22.77
N LYS A 108 5.80 7.27 -21.85
CA LYS A 108 6.15 8.53 -21.14
C LYS A 108 7.07 8.30 -19.93
N ASN A 109 7.14 7.07 -19.42
CA ASN A 109 7.87 6.71 -18.21
C ASN A 109 8.64 5.39 -18.44
N VAL A 110 9.80 5.47 -19.06
CA VAL A 110 10.58 4.30 -19.51
C VAL A 110 10.87 3.32 -18.36
N ASP A 111 11.20 3.84 -17.17
CA ASP A 111 11.52 3.06 -15.97
C ASP A 111 10.30 2.69 -15.13
N LEU A 112 9.07 2.81 -15.68
CA LEU A 112 7.83 2.54 -14.97
C LEU A 112 7.81 1.11 -14.42
N PRO A 113 7.86 0.92 -13.09
CA PRO A 113 7.74 -0.40 -12.49
C PRO A 113 6.32 -0.94 -12.69
N HIS A 114 6.21 -2.23 -12.98
CA HIS A 114 4.92 -2.85 -13.18
C HIS A 114 4.95 -4.37 -12.92
N PHE A 115 3.76 -4.93 -12.70
CA PHE A 115 3.55 -6.36 -12.53
C PHE A 115 2.40 -6.78 -13.44
N LYS A 116 2.67 -7.64 -14.43
CA LYS A 116 1.63 -8.20 -15.30
C LYS A 116 0.87 -9.29 -14.55
N ASN A 117 -0.46 -9.20 -14.55
CA ASN A 117 -1.31 -10.27 -14.06
C ASN A 117 -1.54 -11.28 -15.19
N PRO A 118 -1.10 -12.54 -15.06
CA PRO A 118 -1.23 -13.52 -16.13
C PRO A 118 -2.66 -13.99 -16.37
N LYS A 119 -3.59 -13.75 -15.43
CA LYS A 119 -4.97 -14.24 -15.52
C LYS A 119 -5.88 -13.36 -16.38
N ASP A 120 -5.71 -12.04 -16.28
CA ASP A 120 -6.59 -11.05 -16.94
C ASP A 120 -5.82 -10.06 -17.82
N LEU A 121 -4.51 -10.30 -18.00
CA LEU A 121 -3.60 -9.50 -18.81
C LEU A 121 -3.51 -8.03 -18.38
N THR A 122 -3.96 -7.70 -17.18
CA THR A 122 -3.83 -6.35 -16.64
C THR A 122 -2.43 -6.07 -16.08
N TYR A 123 -2.10 -4.79 -15.96
CA TYR A 123 -0.83 -4.32 -15.41
C TYR A 123 -1.06 -3.55 -14.13
N LYS A 124 -0.49 -4.04 -13.02
CA LYS A 124 -0.47 -3.31 -11.77
C LYS A 124 0.73 -2.36 -11.75
N VAL A 125 0.46 -1.07 -11.66
CA VAL A 125 1.46 0.01 -11.62
C VAL A 125 1.50 0.63 -10.23
N PRO A 126 2.68 0.69 -9.58
CA PRO A 126 2.85 1.38 -8.31
C PRO A 126 2.63 2.89 -8.45
N VAL A 127 1.56 3.41 -7.85
CA VAL A 127 1.27 4.87 -7.86
C VAL A 127 2.33 5.68 -7.12
N SER A 128 3.04 5.07 -6.15
CA SER A 128 4.17 5.72 -5.48
C SER A 128 5.21 6.25 -6.45
N PHE A 129 5.52 5.51 -7.52
CA PHE A 129 6.44 5.94 -8.56
C PHE A 129 5.96 7.22 -9.26
N LEU A 130 4.68 7.29 -9.60
CA LEU A 130 4.11 8.47 -10.26
C LEU A 130 4.09 9.69 -9.33
N ILE A 131 3.76 9.49 -8.05
CA ILE A 131 3.76 10.53 -7.02
C ILE A 131 5.19 11.06 -6.78
N GLU A 132 6.17 10.16 -6.72
CA GLU A 132 7.59 10.54 -6.57
C GLU A 132 8.10 11.31 -7.80
N ASN A 133 7.83 10.81 -9.00
CA ASN A 133 8.24 11.47 -10.25
C ASN A 133 7.56 12.83 -10.46
N ALA A 134 6.34 12.99 -9.97
CA ALA A 134 5.65 14.29 -9.96
C ALA A 134 6.20 15.25 -8.89
N GLY A 135 7.15 14.78 -8.05
CA GLY A 135 7.82 15.57 -7.03
C GLY A 135 6.99 15.82 -5.78
N TRP A 136 6.00 14.97 -5.47
CA TRP A 136 5.15 15.12 -4.30
C TRP A 136 5.75 14.55 -3.01
N LYS A 137 6.73 13.66 -3.09
CA LYS A 137 7.38 13.07 -1.91
C LYS A 137 7.97 14.16 -1.02
N GLY A 138 7.61 14.19 0.26
CA GLY A 138 8.03 15.20 1.22
C GLY A 138 7.28 16.54 1.12
N LYS A 139 6.48 16.80 0.07
CA LYS A 139 5.75 18.07 -0.05
C LYS A 139 4.68 18.24 1.02
N LYS A 140 4.61 19.46 1.55
CA LYS A 140 3.67 19.90 2.58
C LYS A 140 2.65 20.88 2.01
N GLN A 141 1.40 20.77 2.47
CA GLN A 141 0.32 21.73 2.20
C GLN A 141 -0.46 21.97 3.51
N GLY A 142 -0.30 23.15 4.08
CA GLY A 142 -0.83 23.43 5.41
C GLY A 142 -0.23 22.48 6.46
N ASN A 143 -1.06 21.82 7.26
CA ASN A 143 -0.64 20.90 8.31
C ASN A 143 -0.66 19.41 7.86
N VAL A 144 -0.66 19.15 6.55
CA VAL A 144 -0.60 17.80 5.99
C VAL A 144 0.52 17.70 4.96
N ARG A 145 1.12 16.53 4.81
CA ARG A 145 2.23 16.31 3.88
C ARG A 145 2.31 14.88 3.37
N VAL A 146 2.99 14.70 2.26
CA VAL A 146 3.40 13.38 1.78
C VAL A 146 4.66 12.96 2.55
N SER A 147 4.69 11.72 3.03
CA SER A 147 5.86 11.20 3.75
C SER A 147 7.12 11.22 2.88
N GLU A 148 8.24 11.62 3.48
CA GLU A 148 9.57 11.54 2.85
C GLU A 148 10.06 10.09 2.71
N LYS A 149 9.55 9.17 3.54
CA LYS A 149 9.92 7.75 3.48
C LYS A 149 9.13 6.98 2.43
N HIS A 150 7.83 7.31 2.26
CA HIS A 150 6.93 6.54 1.39
C HIS A 150 5.85 7.42 0.77
N ALA A 151 5.90 7.62 -0.55
CA ALA A 151 5.03 8.55 -1.26
C ALA A 151 3.52 8.24 -1.21
N LEU A 152 3.11 7.02 -0.82
CA LEU A 152 1.68 6.69 -0.61
C LEU A 152 1.16 7.13 0.76
N VAL A 153 2.03 7.48 1.70
CA VAL A 153 1.64 7.79 3.08
C VAL A 153 1.44 9.29 3.23
N LEU A 154 0.25 9.67 3.68
CA LEU A 154 -0.06 11.04 4.06
C LEU A 154 0.07 11.19 5.57
N ILE A 155 0.82 12.20 5.98
CA ILE A 155 1.10 12.54 7.37
C ILE A 155 0.21 13.72 7.77
N ALA A 156 -0.32 13.64 8.97
CA ALA A 156 -1.18 14.64 9.60
C ALA A 156 -0.42 15.29 10.76
N ASP A 157 0.20 16.45 10.53
CA ASP A 157 0.87 17.20 11.57
C ASP A 157 -0.16 17.78 12.58
N LYS A 158 0.31 18.21 13.75
CA LYS A 158 -0.54 18.79 14.79
C LYS A 158 -1.41 19.95 14.25
N GLY A 159 -2.70 19.91 14.55
CA GLY A 159 -3.67 20.90 14.06
C GLY A 159 -4.24 20.62 12.68
N SER A 160 -3.90 19.46 12.07
CA SER A 160 -4.54 19.00 10.84
C SER A 160 -5.94 18.43 11.10
N ASN A 161 -6.73 18.32 10.04
CA ASN A 161 -8.02 17.66 10.01
C ASN A 161 -8.17 16.77 8.77
N SER A 162 -9.23 15.97 8.72
CA SER A 162 -9.50 15.06 7.59
C SER A 162 -9.73 15.80 6.27
N GLU A 163 -10.31 16.99 6.31
CA GLU A 163 -10.59 17.80 5.12
C GLU A 163 -9.29 18.22 4.41
N GLN A 164 -8.27 18.60 5.18
CA GLN A 164 -6.95 18.94 4.65
C GLN A 164 -6.28 17.73 3.97
N LEU A 165 -6.41 16.53 4.55
CA LEU A 165 -5.90 15.29 3.95
C LEU A 165 -6.62 14.97 2.63
N ILE A 166 -7.95 15.08 2.60
CA ILE A 166 -8.74 14.87 1.40
C ILE A 166 -8.37 15.90 0.32
N LYS A 167 -8.22 17.17 0.69
CA LYS A 167 -7.80 18.24 -0.24
C LYS A 167 -6.42 17.94 -0.83
N LEU A 168 -5.43 17.60 0.00
CA LEU A 168 -4.10 17.23 -0.48
C LEU A 168 -4.15 16.04 -1.42
N SER A 169 -4.90 14.99 -1.07
CA SER A 169 -5.03 13.81 -1.93
C SER A 169 -5.66 14.12 -3.28
N SER A 170 -6.66 15.01 -3.31
CA SER A 170 -7.32 15.45 -4.55
C SER A 170 -6.38 16.26 -5.44
N VAL A 171 -5.56 17.14 -4.85
CA VAL A 171 -4.55 17.92 -5.59
C VAL A 171 -3.51 16.99 -6.21
N ILE A 172 -3.02 16.00 -5.44
CA ILE A 172 -2.07 15.00 -5.96
C ILE A 172 -2.70 14.19 -7.11
N ALA A 173 -3.92 13.70 -6.92
CA ALA A 173 -4.62 12.91 -7.94
C ALA A 173 -4.81 13.71 -9.24
N LYS A 174 -5.20 14.98 -9.12
CA LYS A 174 -5.36 15.89 -10.27
C LYS A 174 -4.04 16.10 -11.01
N ASP A 175 -2.95 16.42 -10.30
CA ASP A 175 -1.63 16.63 -10.89
C ASP A 175 -1.11 15.38 -11.61
N ILE A 176 -1.28 14.18 -10.99
CA ILE A 176 -0.91 12.92 -11.62
C ILE A 176 -1.74 12.68 -12.88
N TYR A 177 -3.06 12.90 -12.82
CA TYR A 177 -3.93 12.73 -13.98
C TYR A 177 -3.56 13.67 -15.12
N GLU A 178 -3.28 14.95 -14.85
CA GLU A 178 -2.86 15.93 -15.86
C GLU A 178 -1.56 15.51 -16.56
N LYS A 179 -0.61 14.92 -15.82
CA LYS A 179 0.68 14.48 -16.35
C LYS A 179 0.62 13.14 -17.09
N THR A 180 -0.24 12.23 -16.64
CA THR A 180 -0.19 10.83 -17.06
C THR A 180 -1.43 10.38 -17.84
N GLN A 181 -2.56 11.05 -17.66
CA GLN A 181 -3.88 10.70 -18.19
C GLN A 181 -4.43 9.35 -17.65
N VAL A 182 -4.01 9.00 -16.42
CA VAL A 182 -4.49 7.82 -15.70
C VAL A 182 -4.83 8.16 -14.25
#